data_36660f65072dcb4e9479b75c82f8f763
#
_entry.id   36660f65072dcb4e9479b75c82f8f763
#
_cell.length_a   1.000
_cell.length_b   1.000
_cell.length_c   1.000
_cell.angle_alpha   90.00
_cell.angle_beta   90.00
_cell.angle_gamma   90.00
#
_symmetry.space_group_name_H-M   'P 1'
#
loop_
_entity.id
_entity.type
_entity.pdbx_description
1 polymer ?
#
loop_
_entity_poly.entity_id
_entity_poly.type
_entity_poly.pdbx_seq_one_letter_code
_entity_poly.pdbx_strand_id
1 'polypeptide(L)'
;LPDSWFRRSYGELIEYYSDLLDKVDETFRLFLTDYVEYMKNVKEFIEKISYGESYFLEECNNKVLEGMRLRSVVEKIHYANLENKISDLEYKTYSGRIRGAHHFGIYLPIEGTTSSFDIQIQGKQYRHKVNFSLEDKAKLGDLERICDSIKEKTCLYNFNLEDNPILEKSSSRKKWKTYGKKDYYDYAHIKKHVSSKELINYIRTDIKKIEADLKIVKDIILENIKSTTK
;
A
#
# COMPACT_ATOMS: atom_id res chain seq x y z
N LEU A 1 3.44 -23.16 8.01
CA LEU A 1 4.73 -23.69 7.57
C LEU A 1 5.51 -24.10 8.82
N PRO A 2 6.20 -25.26 8.82
CA PRO A 2 6.99 -25.69 9.97
C PRO A 2 8.04 -24.63 10.33
N ASP A 3 8.30 -24.44 11.63
CA ASP A 3 9.32 -23.52 12.16
C ASP A 3 10.75 -23.82 11.65
N SER A 4 10.93 -24.95 10.96
CA SER A 4 12.19 -25.38 10.34
C SER A 4 12.49 -24.76 8.97
N TRP A 5 11.60 -23.95 8.41
CA TRP A 5 11.86 -23.23 7.15
C TRP A 5 12.66 -21.97 7.44
N PHE A 6 13.98 -22.09 7.36
CA PHE A 6 14.90 -20.98 7.54
C PHE A 6 14.68 -19.92 6.45
N ARG A 7 14.42 -18.69 6.84
CA ARG A 7 14.48 -17.54 5.95
C ARG A 7 15.96 -17.25 5.70
N ARG A 8 16.44 -17.46 4.50
CA ARG A 8 17.78 -17.10 4.08
C ARG A 8 17.75 -15.77 3.33
N SER A 9 18.71 -14.90 3.63
CA SER A 9 18.96 -13.71 2.83
C SER A 9 19.64 -14.09 1.51
N TYR A 10 19.58 -13.22 0.50
CA TYR A 10 20.36 -13.42 -0.73
C TYR A 10 21.85 -13.58 -0.46
N GLY A 11 22.40 -12.85 0.55
CA GLY A 11 23.79 -12.99 0.95
C GLY A 11 24.13 -14.39 1.42
N GLU A 12 23.36 -14.94 2.36
CA GLU A 12 23.55 -16.31 2.87
C GLU A 12 23.39 -17.39 1.77
N LEU A 13 22.47 -17.20 0.84
CA LEU A 13 22.31 -18.13 -0.29
C LEU A 13 23.50 -18.06 -1.24
N ILE A 14 24.01 -16.85 -1.53
CA ILE A 14 25.18 -16.67 -2.38
C ILE A 14 26.40 -17.35 -1.76
N GLU A 15 26.64 -17.15 -0.46
CA GLU A 15 27.73 -17.81 0.29
C GLU A 15 27.58 -19.33 0.23
N TYR A 16 26.42 -19.86 0.61
CA TYR A 16 26.15 -21.29 0.60
C TYR A 16 26.39 -21.94 -0.76
N TYR A 17 25.85 -21.36 -1.84
CA TYR A 17 26.01 -21.93 -3.17
C TYR A 17 27.42 -21.72 -3.74
N SER A 18 28.11 -20.65 -3.35
CA SER A 18 29.52 -20.44 -3.71
C SER A 18 30.41 -21.53 -3.10
N ASP A 19 30.17 -21.93 -1.86
CA ASP A 19 30.90 -23.01 -1.17
C ASP A 19 30.65 -24.42 -1.78
N LEU A 20 29.55 -24.56 -2.54
CA LEU A 20 29.24 -25.80 -3.22
C LEU A 20 29.93 -25.92 -4.57
N LEU A 21 30.39 -24.84 -5.19
CA LEU A 21 30.97 -24.85 -6.54
C LEU A 21 32.15 -25.85 -6.71
N ASP A 22 32.98 -25.98 -5.66
CA ASP A 22 34.13 -26.91 -5.68
C ASP A 22 33.77 -28.33 -5.29
N LYS A 23 32.50 -28.59 -4.90
CA LYS A 23 32.04 -29.89 -4.40
C LYS A 23 31.14 -30.63 -5.38
N VAL A 24 30.82 -30.00 -6.51
CA VAL A 24 29.90 -30.55 -7.53
C VAL A 24 30.62 -30.89 -8.80
N ASP A 25 30.03 -31.77 -9.65
CA ASP A 25 30.54 -32.10 -10.96
C ASP A 25 30.52 -30.88 -11.91
N GLU A 26 31.29 -30.98 -13.01
CA GLU A 26 31.51 -29.86 -13.93
C GLU A 26 30.21 -29.34 -14.57
N THR A 27 29.29 -30.23 -14.93
CA THR A 27 28.02 -29.84 -15.55
C THR A 27 27.14 -29.04 -14.57
N PHE A 28 27.06 -29.52 -13.33
CA PHE A 28 26.30 -28.84 -12.31
C PHE A 28 26.99 -27.56 -11.84
N ARG A 29 28.32 -27.52 -11.88
CA ARG A 29 29.13 -26.32 -11.56
C ARG A 29 28.80 -25.16 -12.50
N LEU A 30 28.68 -25.39 -13.80
CA LEU A 30 28.30 -24.34 -14.75
C LEU A 30 26.94 -23.75 -14.42
N PHE A 31 25.93 -24.59 -14.21
CA PHE A 31 24.62 -24.15 -13.82
C PHE A 31 24.61 -23.36 -12.48
N LEU A 32 25.34 -23.85 -11.49
CA LEU A 32 25.43 -23.24 -10.18
C LEU A 32 26.18 -21.90 -10.24
N THR A 33 27.20 -21.77 -11.08
CA THR A 33 27.91 -20.51 -11.32
C THR A 33 26.97 -19.45 -11.88
N ASP A 34 26.20 -19.77 -12.91
CA ASP A 34 25.23 -18.87 -13.51
C ASP A 34 24.16 -18.46 -12.50
N TYR A 35 23.72 -19.40 -11.67
CA TYR A 35 22.73 -19.12 -10.62
C TYR A 35 23.26 -18.20 -9.52
N VAL A 36 24.52 -18.40 -9.07
CA VAL A 36 25.19 -17.53 -8.08
C VAL A 36 25.38 -16.13 -8.65
N GLU A 37 25.81 -16.03 -9.92
CA GLU A 37 25.96 -14.74 -10.59
C GLU A 37 24.62 -14.00 -10.73
N TYR A 38 23.56 -14.72 -11.12
CA TYR A 38 22.21 -14.17 -11.15
C TYR A 38 21.79 -13.62 -9.77
N MET A 39 22.01 -14.36 -8.69
CA MET A 39 21.66 -13.90 -7.33
C MET A 39 22.48 -12.69 -6.91
N LYS A 40 23.77 -12.61 -7.27
CA LYS A 40 24.64 -11.44 -7.03
C LYS A 40 24.09 -10.21 -7.73
N ASN A 41 23.73 -10.35 -9.00
CA ASN A 41 23.14 -9.26 -9.80
C ASN A 41 21.80 -8.77 -9.22
N VAL A 42 20.94 -9.70 -8.77
CA VAL A 42 19.67 -9.34 -8.11
C VAL A 42 19.93 -8.62 -6.79
N LYS A 43 20.86 -9.11 -5.97
CA LYS A 43 21.23 -8.45 -4.70
C LYS A 43 21.75 -7.03 -4.92
N GLU A 44 22.71 -6.87 -5.83
CA GLU A 44 23.30 -5.58 -6.19
C GLU A 44 22.22 -4.61 -6.73
N PHE A 45 21.31 -5.10 -7.56
CA PHE A 45 20.19 -4.31 -8.04
C PHE A 45 19.31 -3.83 -6.90
N ILE A 46 18.93 -4.72 -5.96
CA ILE A 46 18.10 -4.38 -4.80
C ILE A 46 18.81 -3.34 -3.91
N GLU A 47 20.11 -3.49 -3.70
CA GLU A 47 20.94 -2.58 -2.89
C GLU A 47 21.08 -1.19 -3.53
N LYS A 48 21.03 -1.10 -4.85
CA LYS A 48 21.06 0.17 -5.60
C LYS A 48 19.74 0.93 -5.60
N ILE A 49 18.64 0.32 -5.18
CA ILE A 49 17.37 1.01 -5.11
C ILE A 49 17.44 2.09 -4.02
N SER A 50 17.44 3.35 -4.43
CA SER A 50 17.48 4.51 -3.53
C SER A 50 16.07 4.90 -3.12
N TYR A 51 15.57 4.35 -2.02
CA TYR A 51 14.20 4.55 -1.55
C TYR A 51 13.80 5.99 -1.19
N GLY A 52 14.74 6.91 -1.12
CA GLY A 52 14.46 8.30 -0.78
C GLY A 52 14.35 9.22 -1.99
N GLU A 53 15.11 8.94 -3.03
CA GLU A 53 15.30 9.81 -4.20
C GLU A 53 14.70 9.26 -5.49
N SER A 54 14.39 7.95 -5.50
CA SER A 54 13.80 7.30 -6.67
C SER A 54 12.31 7.62 -6.84
N TYR A 55 11.87 7.59 -8.08
CA TYR A 55 10.46 7.74 -8.41
C TYR A 55 9.69 6.47 -8.09
N PHE A 56 8.82 6.54 -7.09
CA PHE A 56 8.06 5.43 -6.56
C PHE A 56 7.41 4.55 -7.65
N LEU A 57 6.73 5.17 -8.63
CA LEU A 57 6.05 4.40 -9.68
C LEU A 57 6.99 3.89 -10.77
N GLU A 58 8.09 4.56 -11.05
CA GLU A 58 9.04 4.10 -12.07
C GLU A 58 9.72 2.82 -11.64
N GLU A 59 10.13 2.71 -10.39
CA GLU A 59 10.70 1.49 -9.86
C GLU A 59 9.68 0.35 -9.81
N CYS A 60 8.46 0.62 -9.33
CA CYS A 60 7.40 -0.40 -9.28
C CYS A 60 6.94 -0.89 -10.66
N ASN A 61 7.11 -0.11 -11.72
CA ASN A 61 6.67 -0.44 -13.08
C ASN A 61 7.82 -0.67 -14.07
N ASN A 62 9.03 -0.91 -13.59
CA ASN A 62 10.18 -1.19 -14.44
C ASN A 62 9.99 -2.50 -15.22
N LYS A 63 10.03 -2.43 -16.56
CA LYS A 63 9.80 -3.57 -17.45
C LYS A 63 10.85 -4.67 -17.31
N VAL A 64 12.09 -4.31 -16.97
CA VAL A 64 13.17 -5.27 -16.72
C VAL A 64 12.84 -6.10 -15.49
N LEU A 65 12.41 -5.45 -14.41
CA LEU A 65 11.98 -6.10 -13.18
C LEU A 65 10.73 -6.97 -13.37
N GLU A 66 9.82 -6.53 -14.22
CA GLU A 66 8.64 -7.32 -14.59
C GLU A 66 9.06 -8.59 -15.35
N GLY A 67 9.97 -8.47 -16.34
CA GLY A 67 10.55 -9.59 -17.05
C GLY A 67 11.29 -10.57 -16.14
N MET A 68 12.00 -10.08 -15.14
CA MET A 68 12.69 -10.87 -14.11
C MET A 68 11.74 -11.39 -13.01
N ARG A 69 10.46 -11.08 -13.06
CA ARG A 69 9.46 -11.38 -12.01
C ARG A 69 9.78 -10.77 -10.62
N LEU A 70 10.59 -9.72 -10.58
CA LEU A 70 11.03 -9.05 -9.35
C LEU A 70 10.12 -7.89 -8.93
N ARG A 71 9.17 -7.47 -9.76
CA ARG A 71 8.24 -6.38 -9.46
C ARG A 71 7.61 -6.51 -8.07
N SER A 72 7.14 -7.71 -7.71
CA SER A 72 6.50 -7.91 -6.41
C SER A 72 7.48 -7.80 -5.23
N VAL A 73 8.75 -8.03 -5.45
CA VAL A 73 9.81 -7.84 -4.45
C VAL A 73 10.03 -6.35 -4.23
N VAL A 74 10.19 -5.59 -5.32
CA VAL A 74 10.36 -4.13 -5.26
C VAL A 74 9.16 -3.45 -4.60
N GLU A 75 7.93 -3.81 -4.97
CA GLU A 75 6.72 -3.29 -4.32
C GLU A 75 6.73 -3.55 -2.80
N LYS A 76 7.11 -4.76 -2.36
CA LYS A 76 7.21 -5.08 -0.94
C LYS A 76 8.26 -4.24 -0.22
N ILE A 77 9.41 -4.00 -0.83
CA ILE A 77 10.48 -3.20 -0.26
C ILE A 77 10.03 -1.75 -0.12
N HIS A 78 9.38 -1.19 -1.16
CA HIS A 78 8.82 0.16 -1.08
C HIS A 78 7.77 0.28 0.03
N TYR A 79 6.87 -0.68 0.19
CA TYR A 79 5.86 -0.65 1.24
C TYR A 79 6.46 -0.81 2.64
N ALA A 80 7.48 -1.66 2.81
CA ALA A 80 8.21 -1.75 4.07
C ALA A 80 8.93 -0.43 4.41
N ASN A 81 9.48 0.26 3.41
CA ASN A 81 10.09 1.57 3.61
C ASN A 81 9.04 2.64 3.99
N LEU A 82 7.87 2.66 3.35
CA LEU A 82 6.77 3.54 3.74
C LEU A 82 6.37 3.28 5.20
N GLU A 83 6.18 2.02 5.57
CA GLU A 83 5.82 1.60 6.94
C GLU A 83 6.84 2.10 7.95
N ASN A 84 8.13 1.85 7.72
CA ASN A 84 9.21 2.29 8.61
C ASN A 84 9.27 3.82 8.75
N LYS A 85 9.02 4.55 7.66
CA LYS A 85 9.10 6.01 7.63
C LYS A 85 7.90 6.72 8.26
N ILE A 86 6.80 6.01 8.50
CA ILE A 86 5.60 6.55 9.15
C ILE A 86 5.32 5.90 10.51
N SER A 87 6.21 5.02 10.99
CA SER A 87 6.04 4.29 12.26
C SER A 87 5.92 5.19 13.49
N ASP A 88 6.48 6.40 13.43
CA ASP A 88 6.36 7.42 14.46
C ASP A 88 4.95 8.04 14.59
N LEU A 89 4.06 7.78 13.63
CA LEU A 89 2.67 8.24 13.70
C LEU A 89 1.77 7.34 14.57
N GLU A 90 2.31 6.25 15.12
CA GLU A 90 1.62 5.29 16.00
C GLU A 90 0.36 4.66 15.39
N TYR A 91 0.16 4.78 14.07
CA TYR A 91 -0.95 4.15 13.36
C TYR A 91 -0.63 2.71 12.96
N LYS A 92 -1.64 1.87 13.06
CA LYS A 92 -1.53 0.51 12.55
C LYS A 92 -1.46 0.53 11.03
N THR A 93 -0.42 -0.08 10.50
CA THR A 93 -0.24 -0.31 9.07
C THR A 93 -0.61 -1.75 8.70
N TYR A 94 -0.93 -1.96 7.44
CA TYR A 94 -1.11 -3.29 6.88
C TYR A 94 -0.60 -3.35 5.45
N SER A 95 -0.08 -4.48 5.07
CA SER A 95 0.29 -4.77 3.69
C SER A 95 -0.22 -6.13 3.28
N GLY A 96 -0.50 -6.32 2.00
CA GLY A 96 -1.03 -7.58 1.49
C GLY A 96 -1.04 -7.64 -0.02
N ARG A 97 -1.65 -8.71 -0.56
CA ARG A 97 -1.81 -8.92 -1.99
C ARG A 97 -3.25 -9.24 -2.32
N ILE A 98 -3.85 -8.45 -3.21
CA ILE A 98 -5.21 -8.67 -3.70
C ILE A 98 -5.16 -8.82 -5.23
N ARG A 99 -5.60 -9.96 -5.75
CA ARG A 99 -5.63 -10.27 -7.19
C ARG A 99 -4.29 -10.00 -7.89
N GLY A 100 -3.20 -10.35 -7.25
CA GLY A 100 -1.86 -10.20 -7.81
C GLY A 100 -1.20 -8.84 -7.58
N ALA A 101 -1.93 -7.80 -7.19
CA ALA A 101 -1.38 -6.50 -6.88
C ALA A 101 -1.12 -6.36 -5.37
N HIS A 102 0.06 -5.90 -5.02
CA HIS A 102 0.37 -5.52 -3.64
C HIS A 102 -0.35 -4.23 -3.28
N HIS A 103 -0.68 -4.10 -2.01
CA HIS A 103 -1.22 -2.89 -1.42
C HIS A 103 -0.60 -2.63 -0.06
N PHE A 104 -0.52 -1.37 0.28
CA PHE A 104 -0.12 -0.86 1.58
C PHE A 104 -1.25 0.02 2.11
N GLY A 105 -1.53 -0.04 3.39
CA GLY A 105 -2.57 0.77 4.00
C GLY A 105 -2.23 1.21 5.41
N ILE A 106 -2.82 2.34 5.81
CA ILE A 106 -2.74 2.94 7.12
C ILE A 106 -4.16 2.97 7.67
N TYR A 107 -4.32 2.41 8.85
CA TYR A 107 -5.60 2.27 9.52
C TYR A 107 -5.79 3.38 10.55
N LEU A 108 -6.78 4.25 10.32
CA LEU A 108 -7.16 5.32 11.23
C LEU A 108 -8.51 4.94 11.89
N PRO A 109 -8.52 4.57 13.18
CA PRO A 109 -9.74 4.16 13.84
C PRO A 109 -10.71 5.34 13.98
N ILE A 110 -12.01 5.10 13.78
CA ILE A 110 -13.06 6.08 14.05
C ILE A 110 -13.58 5.82 15.45
N GLU A 111 -13.17 6.67 16.39
CA GLU A 111 -13.46 6.52 17.82
C GLU A 111 -14.95 6.35 18.11
N GLY A 112 -15.30 5.39 18.96
CA GLY A 112 -16.69 5.08 19.31
C GLY A 112 -17.47 4.30 18.27
N THR A 113 -16.78 3.82 17.23
CA THR A 113 -17.30 2.87 16.24
C THR A 113 -16.36 1.67 16.12
N THR A 114 -16.78 0.62 15.40
CA THR A 114 -15.90 -0.49 15.02
C THR A 114 -15.38 -0.35 13.59
N SER A 115 -15.65 0.78 12.96
CA SER A 115 -15.22 1.14 11.60
C SER A 115 -13.92 1.96 11.58
N SER A 116 -13.29 2.07 10.43
CA SER A 116 -12.08 2.85 10.24
C SER A 116 -12.12 3.68 8.97
N PHE A 117 -11.28 4.70 8.94
CA PHE A 117 -10.87 5.34 7.71
C PHE A 117 -9.46 4.88 7.35
N ASP A 118 -9.24 4.50 6.09
CA ASP A 118 -7.96 3.99 5.66
C ASP A 118 -7.40 4.83 4.51
N ILE A 119 -6.11 5.15 4.57
CA ILE A 119 -5.33 5.52 3.40
C ILE A 119 -4.77 4.24 2.83
N GLN A 120 -4.97 4.00 1.53
CA GLN A 120 -4.44 2.80 0.87
C GLN A 120 -3.72 3.15 -0.42
N ILE A 121 -2.54 2.55 -0.64
CA ILE A 121 -1.80 2.62 -1.89
C ILE A 121 -1.87 1.26 -2.57
N GLN A 122 -2.29 1.24 -3.82
CA GLN A 122 -2.27 0.04 -4.65
C GLN A 122 -1.84 0.38 -6.08
N GLY A 123 -0.64 -0.04 -6.47
CA GLY A 123 -0.01 0.42 -7.70
C GLY A 123 0.05 1.94 -7.73
N LYS A 124 -0.48 2.57 -8.79
CA LYS A 124 -0.52 4.03 -8.89
C LYS A 124 -1.70 4.71 -8.18
N GLN A 125 -2.57 3.96 -7.51
CA GLN A 125 -3.76 4.51 -6.87
C GLN A 125 -3.46 4.88 -5.42
N TYR A 126 -3.69 6.14 -5.07
CA TYR A 126 -3.78 6.64 -3.72
C TYR A 126 -5.27 6.73 -3.36
N ARG A 127 -5.68 6.01 -2.34
CA ARG A 127 -7.09 5.80 -2.02
C ARG A 127 -7.43 6.32 -0.65
N HIS A 128 -8.58 6.96 -0.55
CA HIS A 128 -9.31 7.18 0.68
C HIS A 128 -10.44 6.16 0.78
N LYS A 129 -10.55 5.49 1.90
CA LYS A 129 -11.48 4.39 2.08
C LYS A 129 -12.12 4.44 3.47
N VAL A 130 -13.44 4.35 3.55
CA VAL A 130 -14.13 3.97 4.79
C VAL A 130 -14.32 2.47 4.80
N ASN A 131 -13.84 1.85 5.85
CA ASN A 131 -13.97 0.41 6.09
C ASN A 131 -15.02 0.21 7.19
N PHE A 132 -16.26 0.03 6.78
CA PHE A 132 -17.34 -0.25 7.72
C PHE A 132 -17.20 -1.67 8.27
N SER A 133 -17.18 -1.83 9.57
CA SER A 133 -17.20 -3.15 10.21
C SER A 133 -18.50 -3.91 9.90
N LEU A 134 -18.51 -5.21 10.10
CA LEU A 134 -19.73 -6.00 9.95
C LEU A 134 -20.80 -5.58 10.96
N GLU A 135 -20.39 -5.20 12.15
CA GLU A 135 -21.28 -4.76 13.22
C GLU A 135 -21.94 -3.42 12.88
N ASP A 136 -21.17 -2.42 12.44
CA ASP A 136 -21.72 -1.13 12.06
C ASP A 136 -22.60 -1.26 10.80
N LYS A 137 -22.19 -2.07 9.81
CA LYS A 137 -22.98 -2.33 8.62
C LYS A 137 -24.36 -2.89 8.89
N ALA A 138 -24.45 -3.78 9.85
CA ALA A 138 -25.75 -4.37 10.23
C ALA A 138 -26.74 -3.31 10.77
N LYS A 139 -26.20 -2.19 11.26
CA LYS A 139 -26.95 -1.08 11.84
C LYS A 139 -27.11 0.12 10.92
N LEU A 140 -26.31 0.18 9.85
CA LEU A 140 -26.32 1.27 8.88
C LEU A 140 -27.20 0.90 7.69
N GLY A 141 -27.93 1.87 7.17
CA GLY A 141 -28.76 1.71 5.96
C GLY A 141 -27.94 1.86 4.68
N ASP A 142 -28.12 2.98 3.97
CA ASP A 142 -27.44 3.26 2.70
C ASP A 142 -26.01 3.76 2.92
N LEU A 143 -25.05 2.86 2.75
CA LEU A 143 -23.63 3.16 2.95
C LEU A 143 -23.08 4.14 1.90
N GLU A 144 -23.60 4.13 0.67
CA GLU A 144 -23.19 5.08 -0.37
C GLU A 144 -23.56 6.49 0.01
N ARG A 145 -24.81 6.69 0.49
CA ARG A 145 -25.28 7.98 0.99
C ARG A 145 -24.45 8.48 2.18
N ILE A 146 -24.04 7.58 3.06
CA ILE A 146 -23.16 7.94 4.20
C ILE A 146 -21.81 8.42 3.68
N CYS A 147 -21.21 7.74 2.71
CA CYS A 147 -19.96 8.16 2.09
C CYS A 147 -20.08 9.49 1.34
N ASP A 148 -21.22 9.74 0.67
CA ASP A 148 -21.50 11.04 0.05
C ASP A 148 -21.59 12.14 1.10
N SER A 149 -22.27 11.90 2.21
CA SER A 149 -22.35 12.86 3.33
C SER A 149 -20.98 13.15 3.96
N ILE A 150 -20.13 12.12 4.09
CA ILE A 150 -18.74 12.32 4.55
C ILE A 150 -17.99 13.21 3.57
N LYS A 151 -18.08 12.94 2.27
CA LYS A 151 -17.42 13.71 1.23
C LYS A 151 -17.87 15.18 1.18
N GLU A 152 -19.14 15.45 1.43
CA GLU A 152 -19.70 16.80 1.43
C GLU A 152 -19.30 17.62 2.65
N LYS A 153 -19.18 16.97 3.82
CA LYS A 153 -18.97 17.64 5.11
C LYS A 153 -17.53 17.69 5.59
N THR A 154 -16.61 17.00 4.87
CA THR A 154 -15.21 16.87 5.27
C THR A 154 -14.27 17.11 4.10
N CYS A 155 -12.97 17.23 4.36
CA CYS A 155 -11.94 17.24 3.31
C CYS A 155 -11.64 15.82 2.75
N LEU A 156 -12.22 14.78 3.35
CA LEU A 156 -12.02 13.40 2.95
C LEU A 156 -12.56 13.16 1.55
N TYR A 157 -11.83 12.35 0.77
CA TYR A 157 -12.10 12.11 -0.64
C TYR A 157 -11.91 13.34 -1.55
N ASN A 158 -11.52 14.49 -1.02
CA ASN A 158 -11.15 15.66 -1.79
C ASN A 158 -9.62 15.72 -1.94
N PHE A 159 -9.10 15.24 -3.05
CA PHE A 159 -7.67 15.18 -3.29
C PHE A 159 -7.06 16.50 -3.77
N ASN A 160 -7.88 17.57 -3.90
CA ASN A 160 -7.45 18.89 -4.42
C ASN A 160 -6.54 18.78 -5.65
N LEU A 161 -7.05 18.20 -6.74
CA LEU A 161 -6.23 17.72 -7.86
C LEU A 161 -5.74 18.84 -8.79
N GLU A 162 -6.30 20.04 -8.72
CA GLU A 162 -5.91 21.16 -9.63
C GLU A 162 -4.47 21.57 -9.41
N ASP A 163 -4.05 21.71 -8.14
CA ASP A 163 -2.70 22.12 -7.75
C ASP A 163 -1.94 21.07 -6.95
N ASN A 164 -2.38 19.82 -6.97
CA ASN A 164 -1.74 18.78 -6.18
C ASN A 164 -0.39 18.38 -6.79
N PRO A 165 0.73 18.55 -6.07
CA PRO A 165 2.05 18.19 -6.61
C PRO A 165 2.25 16.67 -6.75
N ILE A 166 1.52 15.86 -5.97
CA ILE A 166 1.71 14.42 -5.84
C ILE A 166 0.67 13.63 -6.64
N LEU A 167 -0.58 14.11 -6.66
CA LEU A 167 -1.69 13.38 -7.23
C LEU A 167 -2.22 14.03 -8.51
N GLU A 168 -2.79 13.20 -9.38
CA GLU A 168 -3.45 13.59 -10.61
C GLU A 168 -4.80 12.89 -10.77
N LYS A 169 -5.65 13.44 -11.63
CA LYS A 169 -7.00 12.93 -11.88
C LYS A 169 -6.95 11.55 -12.52
N SER A 170 -7.74 10.62 -11.99
CA SER A 170 -7.99 9.34 -12.66
C SER A 170 -8.93 9.52 -13.85
N SER A 171 -8.56 8.99 -15.02
CA SER A 171 -9.34 9.07 -16.24
C SER A 171 -10.66 8.28 -16.22
N SER A 172 -10.85 7.37 -15.26
CA SER A 172 -11.94 6.38 -15.27
C SER A 172 -13.04 6.61 -14.24
N ARG A 173 -13.18 7.82 -13.69
CA ARG A 173 -14.00 8.10 -12.53
C ARG A 173 -15.46 8.38 -12.86
N LYS A 174 -16.38 7.49 -12.48
CA LYS A 174 -17.83 7.78 -12.54
C LYS A 174 -18.60 7.56 -11.23
N LYS A 175 -18.12 6.71 -10.30
CA LYS A 175 -18.84 6.38 -9.03
C LYS A 175 -17.86 5.83 -8.00
N TRP A 176 -18.31 5.76 -6.74
CA TRP A 176 -17.65 5.01 -5.67
C TRP A 176 -17.26 3.62 -6.14
N LYS A 177 -16.03 3.22 -5.81
CA LYS A 177 -15.59 1.85 -6.03
C LYS A 177 -15.83 1.05 -4.77
N THR A 178 -16.23 -0.21 -4.94
CA THR A 178 -16.51 -1.10 -3.82
C THR A 178 -15.71 -2.37 -3.93
N TYR A 179 -15.24 -2.88 -2.80
CA TYR A 179 -14.72 -4.24 -2.66
C TYR A 179 -15.78 -5.14 -2.05
N GLY A 180 -16.34 -6.05 -2.85
CA GLY A 180 -17.26 -7.06 -2.38
C GLY A 180 -18.45 -6.53 -1.58
N LYS A 181 -19.00 -5.37 -1.93
CA LYS A 181 -20.06 -4.65 -1.21
C LYS A 181 -19.66 -4.23 0.23
N LYS A 182 -18.37 -4.17 0.53
CA LYS A 182 -17.91 -3.95 1.92
C LYS A 182 -17.19 -2.63 2.14
N ASP A 183 -16.41 -2.17 1.18
CA ASP A 183 -15.56 -1.01 1.35
C ASP A 183 -15.85 0.01 0.27
N TYR A 184 -16.12 1.23 0.68
CA TYR A 184 -16.33 2.35 -0.23
C TYR A 184 -15.06 3.17 -0.28
N TYR A 185 -14.48 3.32 -1.47
CA TYR A 185 -13.27 4.10 -1.66
C TYR A 185 -13.35 5.00 -2.88
N ASP A 186 -12.66 6.11 -2.78
CA ASP A 186 -12.33 6.99 -3.88
C ASP A 186 -10.81 7.06 -4.04
N TYR A 187 -10.29 7.44 -5.21
CA TYR A 187 -8.86 7.44 -5.45
C TYR A 187 -8.43 8.51 -6.45
N ALA A 188 -7.20 8.95 -6.31
CA ALA A 188 -6.44 9.68 -7.30
C ALA A 188 -5.23 8.85 -7.77
N HIS A 189 -4.60 9.22 -8.87
CA HIS A 189 -3.36 8.59 -9.30
C HIS A 189 -2.17 9.34 -8.75
N ILE A 190 -1.19 8.62 -8.26
CA ILE A 190 0.14 9.17 -7.93
C ILE A 190 0.81 9.56 -9.26
N LYS A 191 1.34 10.77 -9.36
CA LYS A 191 2.06 11.23 -10.55
C LYS A 191 3.33 10.42 -10.76
N LYS A 192 3.72 10.25 -12.03
CA LYS A 192 4.82 9.37 -12.43
C LYS A 192 6.15 9.71 -11.75
N HIS A 193 6.44 11.01 -11.59
CA HIS A 193 7.72 11.52 -11.09
C HIS A 193 7.74 11.85 -9.59
N VAL A 194 6.82 11.26 -8.82
CA VAL A 194 6.78 11.44 -7.37
C VAL A 194 7.80 10.52 -6.72
N SER A 195 8.72 11.11 -5.97
CA SER A 195 9.68 10.36 -5.17
C SER A 195 9.02 9.73 -3.94
N SER A 196 9.63 8.68 -3.42
CA SER A 196 9.16 8.05 -2.17
C SER A 196 9.14 9.04 -1.00
N LYS A 197 10.10 9.97 -0.94
CA LYS A 197 10.16 11.02 0.09
C LYS A 197 8.97 11.99 -0.01
N GLU A 198 8.64 12.44 -1.21
CA GLU A 198 7.49 13.32 -1.43
C GLU A 198 6.18 12.61 -1.08
N LEU A 199 6.04 11.35 -1.47
CA LEU A 199 4.86 10.55 -1.13
C LEU A 199 4.70 10.38 0.38
N ILE A 200 5.78 10.10 1.13
CA ILE A 200 5.77 10.00 2.59
C ILE A 200 5.34 11.33 3.22
N ASN A 201 5.88 12.44 2.77
CA ASN A 201 5.52 13.78 3.28
C ASN A 201 4.05 14.09 2.99
N TYR A 202 3.56 13.70 1.82
CA TYR A 202 2.16 13.85 1.46
C TYR A 202 1.25 13.03 2.37
N ILE A 203 1.58 11.74 2.60
CA ILE A 203 0.83 10.86 3.52
C ILE A 203 0.75 11.49 4.92
N ARG A 204 1.87 11.98 5.46
CA ARG A 204 1.91 12.62 6.79
C ARG A 204 1.00 13.85 6.87
N THR A 205 1.00 14.66 5.82
CA THR A 205 0.15 15.85 5.73
C THR A 205 -1.32 15.47 5.61
N ASP A 206 -1.61 14.45 4.84
CA ASP A 206 -2.96 13.98 4.60
C ASP A 206 -3.57 13.34 5.85
N ILE A 207 -2.80 12.55 6.60
CA ILE A 207 -3.21 11.99 7.90
C ILE A 207 -3.66 13.10 8.83
N LYS A 208 -2.89 14.18 8.98
CA LYS A 208 -3.26 15.32 9.86
C LYS A 208 -4.58 15.97 9.46
N LYS A 209 -4.87 16.07 8.16
CA LYS A 209 -6.16 16.58 7.66
C LYS A 209 -7.30 15.62 7.99
N ILE A 210 -7.06 14.32 7.76
CA ILE A 210 -8.04 13.27 8.06
C ILE A 210 -8.37 13.26 9.55
N GLU A 211 -7.38 13.32 10.44
CA GLU A 211 -7.55 13.36 11.90
C GLU A 211 -8.50 14.49 12.34
N ALA A 212 -8.33 15.67 11.74
CA ALA A 212 -9.19 16.81 12.06
C ALA A 212 -10.66 16.54 11.74
N ASP A 213 -10.95 15.72 10.74
CA ASP A 213 -12.29 15.43 10.26
C ASP A 213 -12.88 14.11 10.80
N LEU A 214 -12.08 13.24 11.45
CA LEU A 214 -12.57 11.94 11.97
C LEU A 214 -13.73 12.08 12.95
N LYS A 215 -13.79 13.19 13.71
CA LYS A 215 -14.93 13.47 14.60
C LYS A 215 -16.23 13.67 13.82
N ILE A 216 -16.19 14.40 12.71
CA ILE A 216 -17.34 14.60 11.83
C ILE A 216 -17.79 13.28 11.22
N VAL A 217 -16.83 12.45 10.77
CA VAL A 217 -17.12 11.11 10.25
C VAL A 217 -17.82 10.24 11.30
N LYS A 218 -17.32 10.25 12.54
CA LYS A 218 -17.93 9.57 13.67
C LYS A 218 -19.40 9.99 13.85
N ASP A 219 -19.64 11.31 13.92
CA ASP A 219 -20.97 11.85 14.15
C ASP A 219 -21.94 11.42 13.04
N ILE A 220 -21.51 11.47 11.77
CA ILE A 220 -22.30 11.00 10.63
C ILE A 220 -22.64 9.51 10.78
N ILE A 221 -21.69 8.65 11.15
CA ILE A 221 -21.92 7.21 11.32
C ILE A 221 -22.91 6.96 12.46
N LEU A 222 -22.69 7.57 13.63
CA LEU A 222 -23.52 7.36 14.81
C LEU A 222 -24.96 7.88 14.65
N GLU A 223 -25.16 9.01 13.94
CA GLU A 223 -26.48 9.51 13.60
C GLU A 223 -27.26 8.52 12.72
N ASN A 224 -26.59 7.91 11.75
CA ASN A 224 -27.22 6.93 10.87
C ASN A 224 -27.52 5.59 11.57
N ILE A 225 -26.73 5.19 12.55
CA ILE A 225 -27.03 4.01 13.40
C ILE A 225 -28.32 4.26 14.21
N LYS A 226 -28.46 5.44 14.83
CA LYS A 226 -29.64 5.80 15.64
C LYS A 226 -30.93 5.90 14.82
N SER A 227 -30.86 6.36 13.60
CA SER A 227 -32.03 6.52 12.72
C SER A 227 -32.62 5.19 12.23
N THR A 228 -31.83 4.12 12.22
CA THR A 228 -32.25 2.79 11.73
C THR A 228 -32.87 1.94 12.86
N THR A 229 -32.76 2.39 14.12
CA THR A 229 -33.28 1.66 15.30
C THR A 229 -34.67 2.16 15.75
N LYS A 230 -35.26 3.09 15.04
CA LYS A 230 -36.64 3.57 15.20
C LYS A 230 -37.55 3.00 14.11
#